data_47ca43a2ff0c71ef93c20c32d0d2a561
#
_entry.id   47ca43a2ff0c71ef93c20c32d0d2a561
#
_cell.length_a   1.000
_cell.length_b   1.000
_cell.length_c   1.000
_cell.angle_alpha   90.00
_cell.angle_beta   90.00
_cell.angle_gamma   90.00
#
_symmetry.space_group_name_H-M   'P 1'
#
loop_
_entity.id
_entity.type
_entity.pdbx_description
1 polymer ?
#
loop_
_entity_poly.entity_id
_entity_poly.type
_entity_poly.pdbx_seq_one_letter_code
_entity_poly.pdbx_strand_id
1 'polypeptide(L)'
;MVALPESTRSKIHRTRRALKISLGIMNTDAAFCLAHSLRATASSLVFVFAVPLFGLRQLYKVTGQLEQTNRELLELMVAAIEARDPYTSGHSRRVADKARVIARAVGLREKEIERIVAAALLHDVGKIHEVFGPILSKPARLTPEEQVIMRTHPVKSAELAGKVTELRDVVPLIRHHHENWDGTGYPDGLRGDDIPLGSRIIMFADTIDAMSTDRPYRAAMDAASVRKELLRFRGTQFDPSMCDALLRSSEYSKLFVTKETEDAEWRQRTPDRGSILRVAESA
;
A
#
# COMPACT_ATOMS: atom_id res chain seq x y z
N MET A 1 45.38 5.58 34.58
CA MET A 1 44.72 6.56 35.43
C MET A 1 45.54 7.86 35.38
N VAL A 2 45.14 8.83 34.56
CA VAL A 2 45.88 10.07 34.31
C VAL A 2 45.51 11.07 35.43
N ALA A 3 46.48 11.50 36.20
CA ALA A 3 46.27 12.48 37.28
C ALA A 3 46.07 13.89 36.66
N LEU A 4 45.02 14.58 37.06
CA LEU A 4 44.73 15.95 36.65
C LEU A 4 45.83 16.93 37.15
N PRO A 5 46.20 17.91 36.33
CA PRO A 5 47.20 18.93 36.71
C PRO A 5 46.79 19.69 37.99
N GLU A 6 47.77 20.04 38.83
CA GLU A 6 47.55 20.74 40.12
C GLU A 6 46.76 22.05 40.00
N SER A 7 46.96 22.80 38.92
CA SER A 7 46.20 24.02 38.61
C SER A 7 44.70 23.77 38.46
N THR A 8 44.34 22.62 37.90
CA THR A 8 42.92 22.22 37.70
C THR A 8 42.30 21.78 39.04
N ARG A 9 43.06 21.08 39.90
CA ARG A 9 42.61 20.71 41.25
C ARG A 9 42.37 21.94 42.13
N SER A 10 43.23 22.94 42.07
CA SER A 10 43.09 24.20 42.82
C SER A 10 41.85 24.99 42.36
N LYS A 11 41.58 25.07 41.06
CA LYS A 11 40.34 25.70 40.52
C LYS A 11 39.07 24.98 40.98
N ILE A 12 39.05 23.67 40.92
CA ILE A 12 37.89 22.87 41.37
C ILE A 12 37.66 23.08 42.88
N HIS A 13 38.72 23.14 43.67
CA HIS A 13 38.60 23.39 45.14
C HIS A 13 38.07 24.78 45.43
N ARG A 14 38.56 25.84 44.74
CA ARG A 14 38.03 27.20 44.87
C ARG A 14 36.57 27.31 44.46
N THR A 15 36.18 26.69 43.36
CA THR A 15 34.80 26.71 42.90
C THR A 15 33.87 25.98 43.87
N ARG A 16 34.31 24.83 44.45
CA ARG A 16 33.55 24.12 45.48
C ARG A 16 33.44 24.93 46.79
N ARG A 17 34.50 25.70 47.18
CA ARG A 17 34.45 26.54 48.33
C ARG A 17 33.56 27.77 48.15
N ALA A 18 33.62 28.40 46.96
CA ALA A 18 32.72 29.50 46.62
C ALA A 18 31.26 29.02 46.56
N LEU A 19 31.01 27.83 46.00
CA LEU A 19 29.66 27.23 45.96
C LEU A 19 29.13 26.87 47.37
N LYS A 20 30.03 26.38 48.27
CA LYS A 20 29.66 26.13 49.66
C LYS A 20 29.37 27.40 50.43
N ILE A 21 30.12 28.50 50.20
CA ILE A 21 29.87 29.80 50.81
C ILE A 21 28.61 30.44 50.31
N SER A 22 28.36 30.34 48.99
CA SER A 22 27.12 30.82 48.34
C SER A 22 25.88 30.03 48.78
N LEU A 23 26.01 28.71 48.99
CA LEU A 23 24.94 27.86 49.53
C LEU A 23 24.76 28.00 51.03
N GLY A 24 25.82 28.43 51.83
CA GLY A 24 25.74 28.64 53.26
C GLY A 24 25.05 29.95 53.62
N ILE A 25 24.88 30.89 52.70
CA ILE A 25 24.16 32.15 52.95
C ILE A 25 22.65 31.97 52.62
N MET A 26 22.25 30.94 51.86
CA MET A 26 20.83 30.61 51.70
C MET A 26 20.32 29.94 52.97
N ASN A 27 19.38 30.61 53.65
CA ASN A 27 18.60 30.03 54.71
C ASN A 27 18.08 28.64 54.29
N THR A 28 18.25 27.64 55.16
CA THR A 28 17.84 26.24 54.84
C THR A 28 16.42 26.15 54.30
N ASP A 29 15.55 27.04 54.77
CA ASP A 29 14.15 27.13 54.32
C ASP A 29 14.03 27.63 52.86
N ALA A 30 14.86 28.61 52.46
CA ALA A 30 14.87 29.12 51.09
C ALA A 30 15.41 28.08 50.09
N ALA A 31 16.43 27.32 50.45
CA ALA A 31 16.96 26.23 49.63
C ALA A 31 15.98 25.08 49.51
N PHE A 32 15.25 24.76 50.58
CA PHE A 32 14.19 23.75 50.56
C PHE A 32 12.99 24.19 49.68
N CYS A 33 12.55 25.44 49.84
CA CYS A 33 11.47 26.02 48.98
C CYS A 33 11.86 26.06 47.52
N LEU A 34 13.10 26.41 47.16
CA LEU A 34 13.60 26.42 45.80
C LEU A 34 13.63 25.00 45.21
N ALA A 35 14.15 24.02 45.97
CA ALA A 35 14.18 22.64 45.56
C ALA A 35 12.78 22.05 45.39
N HIS A 36 11.83 22.43 46.27
CA HIS A 36 10.44 21.99 46.15
C HIS A 36 9.73 22.63 44.95
N SER A 37 9.97 23.92 44.70
CA SER A 37 9.45 24.65 43.55
C SER A 37 10.01 24.08 42.24
N LEU A 38 11.32 23.80 42.14
CA LEU A 38 11.94 23.17 40.96
C LEU A 38 11.42 21.77 40.71
N ARG A 39 11.15 20.98 41.77
CA ARG A 39 10.52 19.65 41.59
C ARG A 39 9.07 19.76 41.11
N ALA A 40 8.29 20.67 41.65
CA ALA A 40 6.91 20.94 41.27
C ALA A 40 6.83 21.40 39.81
N THR A 41 7.69 22.33 39.37
CA THR A 41 7.75 22.82 37.99
C THR A 41 8.22 21.72 37.01
N ALA A 42 9.23 20.93 37.39
CA ALA A 42 9.69 19.80 36.58
C ALA A 42 8.58 18.75 36.40
N SER A 43 7.85 18.43 37.48
CA SER A 43 6.71 17.51 37.41
C SER A 43 5.59 18.06 36.52
N SER A 44 5.27 19.35 36.64
CA SER A 44 4.26 20.01 35.80
C SER A 44 4.65 20.00 34.32
N LEU A 45 5.92 20.25 33.99
CA LEU A 45 6.44 20.18 32.62
C LEU A 45 6.32 18.76 32.03
N VAL A 46 6.61 17.73 32.85
CA VAL A 46 6.42 16.33 32.39
C VAL A 46 4.96 16.06 32.04
N PHE A 47 4.00 16.49 32.87
CA PHE A 47 2.58 16.31 32.58
C PHE A 47 2.13 17.10 31.34
N VAL A 48 2.60 18.33 31.18
CA VAL A 48 2.23 19.20 30.06
C VAL A 48 2.69 18.63 28.72
N PHE A 49 3.84 17.96 28.69
CA PHE A 49 4.38 17.40 27.44
C PHE A 49 4.15 15.89 27.27
N ALA A 50 4.34 15.10 28.34
CA ALA A 50 4.23 13.64 28.23
C ALA A 50 2.80 13.18 28.00
N VAL A 51 1.79 13.79 28.62
CA VAL A 51 0.39 13.42 28.45
C VAL A 51 -0.10 13.67 27.01
N PRO A 52 0.11 14.86 26.39
CA PRO A 52 -0.24 15.08 24.98
C PRO A 52 0.55 14.19 24.03
N LEU A 53 1.85 13.98 24.25
CA LEU A 53 2.66 13.08 23.41
C LEU A 53 2.17 11.63 23.49
N PHE A 54 1.82 11.17 24.71
CA PHE A 54 1.23 9.85 24.87
C PHE A 54 -0.13 9.75 24.17
N GLY A 55 -0.99 10.76 24.34
CA GLY A 55 -2.29 10.85 23.65
C GLY A 55 -2.13 10.84 22.12
N LEU A 56 -1.20 11.64 21.60
CA LEU A 56 -0.90 11.67 20.16
C LEU A 56 -0.40 10.30 19.66
N ARG A 57 0.51 9.66 20.41
CA ARG A 57 0.99 8.31 20.07
C ARG A 57 -0.12 7.28 20.05
N GLN A 58 -1.04 7.33 21.03
CA GLN A 58 -2.20 6.43 21.06
C GLN A 58 -3.15 6.71 19.89
N LEU A 59 -3.40 7.97 19.57
CA LEU A 59 -4.21 8.36 18.42
C LEU A 59 -3.62 7.79 17.12
N TYR A 60 -2.32 8.00 16.87
CA TYR A 60 -1.65 7.43 15.70
C TYR A 60 -1.74 5.90 15.64
N LYS A 61 -1.60 5.22 16.78
CA LYS A 61 -1.72 3.76 16.85
C LYS A 61 -3.13 3.30 16.52
N VAL A 62 -4.15 3.94 17.10
CA VAL A 62 -5.56 3.59 16.86
C VAL A 62 -5.95 3.88 15.41
N THR A 63 -5.55 5.03 14.87
CA THR A 63 -5.82 5.38 13.46
C THR A 63 -5.18 4.36 12.51
N GLY A 64 -3.91 4.02 12.72
CA GLY A 64 -3.22 3.02 11.90
C GLY A 64 -3.86 1.62 12.00
N GLN A 65 -4.30 1.21 13.19
CA GLN A 65 -5.05 -0.05 13.37
C GLN A 65 -6.40 -0.02 12.63
N LEU A 66 -7.11 1.10 12.69
CA LEU A 66 -8.39 1.26 12.00
C LEU A 66 -8.22 1.20 10.47
N GLU A 67 -7.21 1.89 9.93
CA GLU A 67 -6.88 1.85 8.50
C GLU A 67 -6.54 0.43 8.04
N GLN A 68 -5.74 -0.29 8.83
CA GLN A 68 -5.39 -1.68 8.54
C GLN A 68 -6.63 -2.59 8.58
N THR A 69 -7.46 -2.47 9.63
CA THR A 69 -8.69 -3.27 9.74
C THR A 69 -9.66 -2.99 8.60
N ASN A 70 -9.81 -1.72 8.20
CA ASN A 70 -10.64 -1.36 7.05
C ASN A 70 -10.13 -2.00 5.76
N ARG A 71 -8.82 -2.01 5.54
CA ARG A 71 -8.20 -2.68 4.38
C ARG A 71 -8.46 -4.19 4.40
N GLU A 72 -8.24 -4.84 5.54
CA GLU A 72 -8.48 -6.28 5.70
C GLU A 72 -9.96 -6.65 5.48
N LEU A 73 -10.89 -5.82 5.93
CA LEU A 73 -12.32 -6.00 5.68
C LEU A 73 -12.66 -5.87 4.20
N LEU A 74 -12.11 -4.88 3.50
CA LEU A 74 -12.30 -4.75 2.05
C LEU A 74 -11.73 -5.96 1.30
N GLU A 75 -10.54 -6.43 1.65
CA GLU A 75 -9.94 -7.64 1.06
C GLU A 75 -10.80 -8.88 1.34
N LEU A 76 -11.33 -9.03 2.54
CA LEU A 76 -12.22 -10.14 2.89
C LEU A 76 -13.53 -10.09 2.08
N MET A 77 -14.12 -8.91 1.93
CA MET A 77 -15.34 -8.73 1.11
C MET A 77 -15.08 -9.10 -0.35
N VAL A 78 -13.96 -8.64 -0.91
CA VAL A 78 -13.56 -8.98 -2.28
C VAL A 78 -13.33 -10.48 -2.42
N ALA A 79 -12.61 -11.11 -1.50
CA ALA A 79 -12.38 -12.55 -1.50
C ALA A 79 -13.70 -13.35 -1.43
N ALA A 80 -14.68 -12.88 -0.65
CA ALA A 80 -16.00 -13.50 -0.57
C ALA A 80 -16.79 -13.40 -1.90
N ILE A 81 -16.58 -12.31 -2.66
CA ILE A 81 -17.19 -12.13 -3.98
C ILE A 81 -16.49 -13.04 -5.01
N GLU A 82 -15.15 -13.05 -5.00
CA GLU A 82 -14.35 -13.91 -5.88
C GLU A 82 -14.59 -15.40 -5.64
N ALA A 83 -14.97 -15.81 -4.43
CA ALA A 83 -15.32 -17.21 -4.13
C ALA A 83 -16.51 -17.73 -4.96
N ARG A 84 -17.29 -16.85 -5.58
CA ARG A 84 -18.38 -17.21 -6.53
C ARG A 84 -17.88 -17.42 -7.96
N ASP A 85 -16.70 -16.96 -8.29
CA ASP A 85 -16.04 -17.13 -9.58
C ASP A 85 -14.79 -18.01 -9.40
N PRO A 86 -14.84 -19.27 -9.84
CA PRO A 86 -13.73 -20.22 -9.65
C PRO A 86 -12.40 -19.77 -10.25
N TYR A 87 -12.43 -18.77 -11.13
CA TYR A 87 -11.26 -18.33 -11.90
C TYR A 87 -10.63 -17.02 -11.39
N THR A 88 -11.26 -16.36 -10.41
CA THR A 88 -10.83 -15.04 -9.94
C THR A 88 -10.25 -15.02 -8.53
N SER A 89 -10.01 -16.18 -7.91
CA SER A 89 -9.41 -16.21 -6.57
C SER A 89 -8.11 -15.40 -6.51
N GLY A 90 -8.08 -14.35 -5.68
CA GLY A 90 -6.95 -13.42 -5.52
C GLY A 90 -6.68 -12.51 -6.73
N HIS A 91 -7.52 -12.50 -7.74
CA HIS A 91 -7.37 -11.65 -8.93
C HIS A 91 -7.35 -10.17 -8.58
N SER A 92 -8.38 -9.69 -7.89
CA SER A 92 -8.49 -8.26 -7.53
C SER A 92 -7.28 -7.77 -6.74
N ARG A 93 -6.73 -8.62 -5.85
CA ARG A 93 -5.51 -8.31 -5.12
C ARG A 93 -4.29 -8.23 -6.04
N ARG A 94 -4.10 -9.22 -6.94
CA ARG A 94 -3.01 -9.18 -7.92
C ARG A 94 -3.11 -7.98 -8.85
N VAL A 95 -4.32 -7.60 -9.28
CA VAL A 95 -4.57 -6.39 -10.09
C VAL A 95 -4.21 -5.14 -9.31
N ALA A 96 -4.58 -5.05 -8.03
CA ALA A 96 -4.22 -3.93 -7.16
C ALA A 96 -2.69 -3.80 -6.95
N ASP A 97 -2.00 -4.91 -6.75
CA ASP A 97 -0.53 -4.94 -6.63
C ASP A 97 0.15 -4.52 -7.94
N LYS A 98 -0.31 -5.02 -9.09
CA LYS A 98 0.17 -4.62 -10.42
C LYS A 98 -0.12 -3.15 -10.71
N ALA A 99 -1.31 -2.64 -10.36
CA ALA A 99 -1.66 -1.23 -10.50
C ALA A 99 -0.72 -0.32 -9.70
N ARG A 100 -0.33 -0.72 -8.49
CA ARG A 100 0.69 -0.01 -7.69
C ARG A 100 2.03 0.07 -8.41
N VAL A 101 2.51 -1.02 -8.96
CA VAL A 101 3.77 -1.09 -9.72
C VAL A 101 3.71 -0.18 -10.94
N ILE A 102 2.61 -0.24 -11.70
CA ILE A 102 2.42 0.57 -12.91
C ILE A 102 2.34 2.06 -12.54
N ALA A 103 1.58 2.41 -11.49
CA ALA A 103 1.45 3.79 -11.01
C ALA A 103 2.80 4.39 -10.58
N ARG A 104 3.68 3.60 -9.96
CA ARG A 104 5.06 4.01 -9.65
C ARG A 104 5.91 4.18 -10.91
N ALA A 105 5.79 3.29 -11.88
CA ALA A 105 6.51 3.37 -13.14
C ALA A 105 6.18 4.64 -13.94
N VAL A 106 4.95 5.15 -13.82
CA VAL A 106 4.51 6.41 -14.45
C VAL A 106 4.73 7.63 -13.56
N GLY A 107 5.32 7.48 -12.36
CA GLY A 107 5.77 8.58 -11.52
C GLY A 107 4.69 9.21 -10.64
N LEU A 108 3.63 8.50 -10.28
CA LEU A 108 2.57 9.02 -9.41
C LEU A 108 3.01 9.10 -7.94
N ARG A 109 2.41 10.02 -7.19
CA ARG A 109 2.62 10.18 -5.75
C ARG A 109 1.85 9.11 -4.97
N GLU A 110 2.35 8.72 -3.81
CA GLU A 110 1.79 7.63 -3.01
C GLU A 110 0.29 7.79 -2.71
N LYS A 111 -0.19 9.01 -2.45
CA LYS A 111 -1.61 9.29 -2.22
C LYS A 111 -2.49 8.96 -3.45
N GLU A 112 -1.99 9.20 -4.65
CA GLU A 112 -2.68 8.87 -5.91
C GLU A 112 -2.63 7.35 -6.16
N ILE A 113 -1.49 6.73 -5.85
CA ILE A 113 -1.30 5.28 -5.92
C ILE A 113 -2.30 4.56 -5.02
N GLU A 114 -2.44 4.96 -3.75
CA GLU A 114 -3.38 4.32 -2.83
C GLU A 114 -4.83 4.40 -3.32
N ARG A 115 -5.24 5.52 -3.92
CA ARG A 115 -6.57 5.65 -4.54
C ARG A 115 -6.77 4.67 -5.70
N ILE A 116 -5.76 4.53 -6.56
CA ILE A 116 -5.81 3.61 -7.71
C ILE A 116 -5.83 2.16 -7.24
N VAL A 117 -5.06 1.84 -6.21
CA VAL A 117 -5.02 0.51 -5.58
C VAL A 117 -6.38 0.14 -4.99
N ALA A 118 -7.03 1.08 -4.29
CA ALA A 118 -8.39 0.86 -3.76
C ALA A 118 -9.41 0.65 -4.89
N ALA A 119 -9.32 1.44 -5.97
CA ALA A 119 -10.17 1.26 -7.15
C ALA A 119 -9.93 -0.09 -7.83
N ALA A 120 -8.66 -0.49 -7.99
CA ALA A 120 -8.27 -1.76 -8.58
C ALA A 120 -8.76 -2.96 -7.75
N LEU A 121 -8.72 -2.87 -6.42
CA LEU A 121 -9.26 -3.89 -5.53
C LEU A 121 -10.78 -4.07 -5.71
N LEU A 122 -11.50 -2.99 -5.99
CA LEU A 122 -12.96 -2.95 -6.06
C LEU A 122 -13.51 -2.94 -7.50
N HIS A 123 -12.66 -2.99 -8.54
CA HIS A 123 -13.10 -2.80 -9.93
C HIS A 123 -14.21 -3.76 -10.36
N ASP A 124 -14.17 -4.97 -9.84
CA ASP A 124 -15.04 -6.08 -10.18
C ASP A 124 -16.13 -6.40 -9.13
N VAL A 125 -16.24 -5.60 -8.05
CA VAL A 125 -17.17 -5.87 -6.94
C VAL A 125 -18.64 -5.97 -7.40
N GLY A 126 -19.00 -5.32 -8.50
CA GLY A 126 -20.34 -5.37 -9.11
C GLY A 126 -20.75 -6.76 -9.61
N LYS A 127 -19.81 -7.66 -9.84
CA LYS A 127 -20.09 -9.06 -10.22
C LYS A 127 -20.82 -9.86 -9.14
N ILE A 128 -20.96 -9.30 -7.93
CA ILE A 128 -21.81 -9.88 -6.85
C ILE A 128 -23.29 -9.95 -7.25
N HIS A 129 -23.78 -9.10 -8.16
CA HIS A 129 -25.17 -9.12 -8.58
C HIS A 129 -25.55 -10.46 -9.18
N GLU A 130 -26.76 -10.92 -8.86
CA GLU A 130 -27.27 -12.24 -9.26
C GLU A 130 -27.26 -12.48 -10.77
N VAL A 131 -27.42 -11.41 -11.56
CA VAL A 131 -27.43 -11.48 -13.03
C VAL A 131 -26.12 -12.05 -13.61
N PHE A 132 -25.00 -11.92 -12.90
CA PHE A 132 -23.70 -12.43 -13.33
C PHE A 132 -23.47 -13.90 -12.95
N GLY A 133 -24.16 -14.42 -11.94
CA GLY A 133 -23.97 -15.78 -11.44
C GLY A 133 -23.97 -16.88 -12.53
N PRO A 134 -25.01 -16.96 -13.35
CA PRO A 134 -25.05 -17.95 -14.45
C PRO A 134 -23.96 -17.77 -15.51
N ILE A 135 -23.51 -16.51 -15.70
CA ILE A 135 -22.48 -16.17 -16.70
C ILE A 135 -21.09 -16.55 -16.20
N LEU A 136 -20.81 -16.28 -14.93
CA LEU A 136 -19.50 -16.55 -14.30
C LEU A 136 -19.22 -18.05 -14.15
N SER A 137 -20.24 -18.85 -13.90
CA SER A 137 -20.11 -20.31 -13.74
C SER A 137 -20.15 -21.09 -15.06
N LYS A 138 -20.33 -20.41 -16.21
CA LYS A 138 -20.47 -21.06 -17.50
C LYS A 138 -19.13 -21.58 -18.04
N PRO A 139 -18.97 -22.88 -18.32
CA PRO A 139 -17.72 -23.45 -18.84
C PRO A 139 -17.58 -23.28 -20.36
N ALA A 140 -18.10 -22.19 -20.93
CA ALA A 140 -18.12 -21.93 -22.37
C ALA A 140 -17.96 -20.43 -22.66
N ARG A 141 -17.73 -20.09 -23.93
CA ARG A 141 -17.70 -18.69 -24.37
C ARG A 141 -19.06 -18.03 -24.15
N LEU A 142 -19.06 -16.76 -23.77
CA LEU A 142 -20.28 -15.97 -23.60
C LEU A 142 -20.97 -15.74 -24.93
N THR A 143 -22.30 -15.81 -24.94
CA THR A 143 -23.10 -15.36 -26.08
C THR A 143 -23.03 -13.84 -26.24
N PRO A 144 -23.45 -13.27 -27.37
CA PRO A 144 -23.52 -11.80 -27.52
C PRO A 144 -24.38 -11.13 -26.43
N GLU A 145 -25.50 -11.74 -26.05
CA GLU A 145 -26.41 -11.25 -25.01
C GLU A 145 -25.74 -11.29 -23.64
N GLU A 146 -25.07 -12.39 -23.31
CA GLU A 146 -24.28 -12.52 -22.06
C GLU A 146 -23.14 -11.51 -22.03
N GLN A 147 -22.49 -11.22 -23.16
CA GLN A 147 -21.46 -10.18 -23.24
C GLN A 147 -22.02 -8.79 -22.94
N VAL A 148 -23.22 -8.46 -23.44
CA VAL A 148 -23.90 -7.20 -23.12
C VAL A 148 -24.13 -7.09 -21.62
N ILE A 149 -24.62 -8.16 -20.98
CA ILE A 149 -24.80 -8.19 -19.51
C ILE A 149 -23.45 -8.03 -18.83
N MET A 150 -22.43 -8.79 -19.20
CA MET A 150 -21.10 -8.73 -18.59
C MET A 150 -20.50 -7.31 -18.69
N ARG A 151 -20.69 -6.60 -19.79
CA ARG A 151 -20.21 -5.21 -19.95
C ARG A 151 -20.86 -4.20 -19.00
N THR A 152 -21.88 -4.60 -18.24
CA THR A 152 -22.49 -3.71 -17.23
C THR A 152 -21.77 -3.75 -15.87
N HIS A 153 -20.87 -4.71 -15.63
CA HIS A 153 -20.22 -4.83 -14.31
C HIS A 153 -19.44 -3.60 -13.85
N PRO A 154 -18.76 -2.80 -14.73
CA PRO A 154 -18.06 -1.59 -14.26
C PRO A 154 -19.02 -0.57 -13.67
N VAL A 155 -20.20 -0.41 -14.31
CA VAL A 155 -21.27 0.47 -13.81
C VAL A 155 -21.79 -0.04 -12.49
N LYS A 156 -22.05 -1.34 -12.36
CA LYS A 156 -22.51 -1.97 -11.12
C LYS A 156 -21.47 -1.87 -9.99
N SER A 157 -20.18 -2.04 -10.31
CA SER A 157 -19.09 -1.84 -9.35
C SER A 157 -19.02 -0.38 -8.87
N ALA A 158 -19.13 0.58 -9.78
CA ALA A 158 -19.14 1.99 -9.48
C ALA A 158 -20.37 2.38 -8.62
N GLU A 159 -21.56 1.85 -8.92
CA GLU A 159 -22.78 2.04 -8.12
C GLU A 159 -22.63 1.51 -6.69
N LEU A 160 -22.00 0.36 -6.50
CA LEU A 160 -21.76 -0.21 -5.16
C LEU A 160 -20.73 0.62 -4.38
N ALA A 161 -19.59 0.94 -5.01
CA ALA A 161 -18.55 1.76 -4.38
C ALA A 161 -19.08 3.17 -4.02
N GLY A 162 -19.93 3.75 -4.86
CA GLY A 162 -20.52 5.07 -4.65
C GLY A 162 -21.46 5.19 -3.44
N LYS A 163 -21.89 4.06 -2.83
CA LYS A 163 -22.66 4.05 -1.59
C LYS A 163 -21.80 4.38 -0.37
N VAL A 164 -20.49 4.25 -0.48
CA VAL A 164 -19.53 4.56 0.58
C VAL A 164 -18.92 5.93 0.30
N THR A 165 -19.10 6.87 1.23
CA THR A 165 -18.68 8.28 1.05
C THR A 165 -17.19 8.40 0.78
N GLU A 166 -16.37 7.64 1.48
CA GLU A 166 -14.91 7.64 1.40
C GLU A 166 -14.38 7.08 0.06
N LEU A 167 -15.22 6.35 -0.68
CA LEU A 167 -14.86 5.76 -1.98
C LEU A 167 -15.34 6.59 -3.18
N ARG A 168 -16.00 7.74 -2.98
CA ARG A 168 -16.51 8.56 -4.08
C ARG A 168 -15.43 8.98 -5.08
N ASP A 169 -14.24 9.26 -4.59
CA ASP A 169 -13.10 9.67 -5.43
C ASP A 169 -12.61 8.56 -6.36
N VAL A 170 -12.88 7.30 -6.05
CA VAL A 170 -12.45 6.15 -6.85
C VAL A 170 -13.54 5.63 -7.80
N VAL A 171 -14.78 6.08 -7.62
CA VAL A 171 -15.93 5.67 -8.47
C VAL A 171 -15.66 5.87 -9.98
N PRO A 172 -15.14 7.03 -10.44
CA PRO A 172 -14.82 7.19 -11.86
C PRO A 172 -13.75 6.21 -12.35
N LEU A 173 -12.78 5.87 -11.48
CA LEU A 173 -11.71 4.93 -11.83
C LEU A 173 -12.27 3.53 -12.04
N ILE A 174 -13.21 3.11 -11.18
CA ILE A 174 -13.90 1.83 -11.27
C ILE A 174 -14.81 1.79 -12.50
N ARG A 175 -15.59 2.86 -12.76
CA ARG A 175 -16.54 2.91 -13.86
C ARG A 175 -15.89 2.70 -15.23
N HIS A 176 -14.73 3.31 -15.45
CA HIS A 176 -14.11 3.43 -16.75
C HIS A 176 -12.90 2.47 -16.97
N HIS A 177 -12.73 1.44 -16.12
CA HIS A 177 -11.57 0.56 -16.23
C HIS A 177 -11.56 -0.35 -17.47
N HIS A 178 -12.66 -0.40 -18.23
CA HIS A 178 -12.76 -1.08 -19.52
C HIS A 178 -12.87 -0.11 -20.71
N GLU A 179 -12.56 1.16 -20.51
CA GLU A 179 -12.41 2.09 -21.63
C GLU A 179 -11.10 1.84 -22.37
N ASN A 180 -11.15 1.77 -23.68
CA ASN A 180 -9.99 1.65 -24.54
C ASN A 180 -9.48 3.03 -24.94
N TRP A 181 -8.16 3.18 -25.10
CA TRP A 181 -7.55 4.44 -25.48
C TRP A 181 -8.15 5.05 -26.76
N ASP A 182 -8.54 4.22 -27.71
CA ASP A 182 -9.12 4.63 -28.99
C ASP A 182 -10.63 4.92 -28.96
N GLY A 183 -11.29 4.76 -27.79
CA GLY A 183 -12.71 5.01 -27.59
C GLY A 183 -13.62 3.83 -28.00
N THR A 184 -13.06 2.65 -28.26
CA THR A 184 -13.85 1.42 -28.57
C THR A 184 -14.25 0.63 -27.33
N GLY A 185 -13.93 1.17 -26.13
CA GLY A 185 -14.22 0.57 -24.84
C GLY A 185 -15.66 0.76 -24.38
N TYR A 186 -15.89 0.54 -23.11
CA TYR A 186 -17.18 0.70 -22.44
C TYR A 186 -16.98 1.12 -20.99
N PRO A 187 -18.00 1.72 -20.31
CA PRO A 187 -19.40 1.86 -20.70
C PRO A 187 -19.71 3.12 -21.52
N ASP A 188 -18.88 4.17 -21.48
CA ASP A 188 -19.23 5.48 -21.99
C ASP A 188 -18.50 5.82 -23.31
N GLY A 189 -17.56 4.98 -23.76
CA GLY A 189 -16.78 5.17 -25.00
C GLY A 189 -15.79 6.36 -24.90
N LEU A 190 -15.25 6.62 -23.73
CA LEU A 190 -14.26 7.66 -23.50
C LEU A 190 -12.99 7.38 -24.29
N ARG A 191 -12.29 8.45 -24.71
CA ARG A 191 -11.10 8.35 -25.55
C ARG A 191 -9.92 9.15 -25.01
N GLY A 192 -8.73 8.59 -25.13
CA GLY A 192 -7.49 9.30 -24.81
C GLY A 192 -7.45 9.78 -23.36
N ASP A 193 -7.17 11.06 -23.19
CA ASP A 193 -7.05 11.69 -21.86
C ASP A 193 -8.38 11.94 -21.15
N ASP A 194 -9.53 11.79 -21.83
CA ASP A 194 -10.85 11.79 -21.19
C ASP A 194 -11.03 10.58 -20.26
N ILE A 195 -10.29 9.50 -20.51
CA ILE A 195 -10.28 8.33 -19.62
C ILE A 195 -9.49 8.67 -18.36
N PRO A 196 -10.06 8.55 -17.16
CA PRO A 196 -9.34 8.81 -15.92
C PRO A 196 -8.03 8.03 -15.86
N LEU A 197 -6.93 8.67 -15.44
CA LEU A 197 -5.60 8.05 -15.42
C LEU A 197 -5.58 6.73 -14.64
N GLY A 198 -6.28 6.69 -13.49
CA GLY A 198 -6.38 5.46 -12.70
C GLY A 198 -7.10 4.33 -13.43
N SER A 199 -8.13 4.63 -14.25
CA SER A 199 -8.81 3.64 -15.08
C SER A 199 -7.87 3.05 -16.14
N ARG A 200 -7.05 3.90 -16.78
CA ARG A 200 -6.02 3.46 -17.73
C ARG A 200 -5.01 2.52 -17.04
N ILE A 201 -4.61 2.82 -15.80
CA ILE A 201 -3.69 1.96 -15.01
C ILE A 201 -4.36 0.62 -14.65
N ILE A 202 -5.63 0.64 -14.24
CA ILE A 202 -6.38 -0.58 -13.89
C ILE A 202 -6.53 -1.46 -15.14
N MET A 203 -6.83 -0.90 -16.31
CA MET A 203 -6.88 -1.62 -17.59
C MET A 203 -5.58 -2.37 -17.88
N PHE A 204 -4.43 -1.73 -17.70
CA PHE A 204 -3.11 -2.38 -17.84
C PHE A 204 -2.95 -3.52 -16.83
N ALA A 205 -3.23 -3.26 -15.56
CA ALA A 205 -3.03 -4.20 -14.46
C ALA A 205 -3.90 -5.45 -14.62
N ASP A 206 -5.20 -5.26 -14.94
CA ASP A 206 -6.15 -6.33 -15.19
C ASP A 206 -5.74 -7.17 -16.42
N THR A 207 -5.40 -6.52 -17.53
CA THR A 207 -4.96 -7.23 -18.74
C THR A 207 -3.68 -8.02 -18.51
N ILE A 208 -2.70 -7.45 -17.78
CA ILE A 208 -1.45 -8.14 -17.44
C ILE A 208 -1.75 -9.33 -16.52
N ASP A 209 -2.61 -9.18 -15.50
CA ASP A 209 -3.00 -10.29 -14.64
C ASP A 209 -3.71 -11.39 -15.44
N ALA A 210 -4.63 -10.99 -16.27
CA ALA A 210 -5.33 -11.93 -17.15
C ALA A 210 -4.38 -12.70 -18.08
N MET A 211 -3.30 -12.09 -18.57
CA MET A 211 -2.31 -12.74 -19.42
C MET A 211 -1.32 -13.61 -18.65
N SER A 212 -0.90 -13.17 -17.47
CA SER A 212 0.17 -13.78 -16.68
C SER A 212 -0.31 -14.80 -15.63
N THR A 213 -1.62 -15.13 -15.62
CA THR A 213 -2.20 -16.15 -14.74
C THR A 213 -2.75 -17.32 -15.57
N ASP A 214 -2.57 -18.54 -15.07
CA ASP A 214 -3.16 -19.73 -15.69
C ASP A 214 -4.68 -19.65 -15.70
N ARG A 215 -5.27 -19.99 -16.83
CA ARG A 215 -6.72 -20.12 -17.01
C ARG A 215 -7.02 -21.53 -17.54
N PRO A 216 -8.22 -22.09 -17.30
CA PRO A 216 -8.55 -23.45 -17.71
C PRO A 216 -8.27 -23.76 -19.17
N TYR A 217 -8.25 -22.73 -20.01
CA TYR A 217 -8.10 -22.86 -21.46
C TYR A 217 -6.76 -22.31 -21.97
N ARG A 218 -5.89 -21.79 -21.09
CA ARG A 218 -4.65 -21.13 -21.50
C ARG A 218 -3.66 -21.04 -20.36
N ALA A 219 -2.44 -21.53 -20.59
CA ALA A 219 -1.30 -21.30 -19.69
C ALA A 219 -0.95 -19.81 -19.58
N ALA A 220 -0.37 -19.42 -18.46
CA ALA A 220 0.17 -18.10 -18.23
C ALA A 220 1.23 -17.74 -19.29
N MET A 221 1.18 -16.50 -19.75
CA MET A 221 2.18 -15.97 -20.67
C MET A 221 3.41 -15.48 -19.87
N ASP A 222 4.58 -15.66 -20.47
CA ASP A 222 5.81 -15.10 -19.92
C ASP A 222 5.90 -13.56 -20.13
N ALA A 223 6.80 -12.91 -19.41
CA ALA A 223 6.97 -11.46 -19.46
C ALA A 223 7.28 -10.93 -20.88
N ALA A 224 8.03 -11.70 -21.69
CA ALA A 224 8.37 -11.31 -23.05
C ALA A 224 7.13 -11.35 -23.98
N SER A 225 6.28 -12.35 -23.81
CA SER A 225 5.02 -12.49 -24.55
C SER A 225 4.01 -11.41 -24.16
N VAL A 226 3.88 -11.12 -22.85
CA VAL A 226 3.04 -10.01 -22.37
C VAL A 226 3.52 -8.69 -22.95
N ARG A 227 4.86 -8.44 -22.98
CA ARG A 227 5.45 -7.23 -23.58
C ARG A 227 5.03 -7.08 -25.07
N LYS A 228 5.03 -8.16 -25.85
CA LYS A 228 4.61 -8.13 -27.26
C LYS A 228 3.16 -7.72 -27.39
N GLU A 229 2.28 -8.26 -26.56
CA GLU A 229 0.84 -7.91 -26.58
C GLU A 229 0.61 -6.45 -26.15
N LEU A 230 1.29 -5.95 -25.13
CA LEU A 230 1.19 -4.54 -24.75
C LEU A 230 1.61 -3.62 -25.90
N LEU A 231 2.69 -3.93 -26.60
CA LEU A 231 3.14 -3.17 -27.77
C LEU A 231 2.17 -3.29 -28.95
N ARG A 232 1.55 -4.46 -29.16
CA ARG A 232 0.56 -4.70 -30.21
C ARG A 232 -0.68 -3.83 -30.06
N PHE A 233 -1.15 -3.67 -28.83
CA PHE A 233 -2.36 -2.90 -28.53
C PHE A 233 -2.07 -1.47 -28.04
N ARG A 234 -0.82 -1.01 -28.15
CA ARG A 234 -0.41 0.36 -27.86
C ARG A 234 -1.13 1.34 -28.79
N GLY A 235 -1.83 2.31 -28.20
CA GLY A 235 -2.61 3.33 -28.95
C GLY A 235 -3.99 2.88 -29.37
N THR A 236 -4.36 1.63 -29.13
CA THR A 236 -5.74 1.12 -29.29
C THR A 236 -6.37 0.84 -27.93
N GLN A 237 -6.00 -0.22 -27.27
CA GLN A 237 -6.46 -0.51 -25.92
C GLN A 237 -5.69 0.32 -24.86
N PHE A 238 -4.38 0.44 -25.03
CA PHE A 238 -3.49 1.01 -24.02
C PHE A 238 -3.03 2.43 -24.39
N ASP A 239 -2.95 3.29 -23.37
CA ASP A 239 -2.30 4.59 -23.44
C ASP A 239 -0.84 4.43 -23.91
N PRO A 240 -0.46 5.07 -25.05
CA PRO A 240 0.89 4.93 -25.61
C PRO A 240 1.99 5.42 -24.70
N SER A 241 1.75 6.54 -24.00
CA SER A 241 2.76 7.15 -23.12
C SER A 241 3.01 6.31 -21.87
N MET A 242 1.94 5.76 -21.30
CA MET A 242 2.00 4.85 -20.16
C MET A 242 2.66 3.52 -20.55
N CYS A 243 2.32 2.97 -21.72
CA CYS A 243 2.93 1.76 -22.25
C CYS A 243 4.46 1.94 -22.37
N ASP A 244 4.91 3.06 -22.97
CA ASP A 244 6.32 3.38 -23.14
C ASP A 244 7.04 3.59 -21.80
N ALA A 245 6.42 4.28 -20.85
CA ALA A 245 6.97 4.49 -19.51
C ALA A 245 7.13 3.16 -18.75
N LEU A 246 6.10 2.31 -18.73
CA LEU A 246 6.13 1.02 -18.07
C LEU A 246 7.21 0.10 -18.67
N LEU A 247 7.26 -0.02 -19.99
CA LEU A 247 8.18 -0.93 -20.67
C LEU A 247 9.66 -0.48 -20.64
N ARG A 248 9.93 0.80 -20.32
CA ARG A 248 11.29 1.32 -20.04
C ARG A 248 11.68 1.24 -18.58
N SER A 249 10.71 1.10 -17.69
CA SER A 249 10.94 1.06 -16.24
C SER A 249 11.52 -0.27 -15.79
N SER A 250 12.40 -0.25 -14.79
CA SER A 250 12.82 -1.44 -14.04
C SER A 250 11.68 -2.10 -13.27
N GLU A 251 10.57 -1.37 -13.06
CA GLU A 251 9.38 -1.88 -12.38
C GLU A 251 8.67 -2.97 -13.20
N TYR A 252 8.85 -3.01 -14.54
CA TYR A 252 8.18 -3.98 -15.42
C TYR A 252 8.39 -5.44 -14.97
N SER A 253 9.60 -5.79 -14.56
CA SER A 253 9.91 -7.14 -14.08
C SER A 253 9.15 -7.53 -12.82
N LYS A 254 8.85 -6.57 -11.95
CA LYS A 254 8.11 -6.80 -10.70
C LYS A 254 6.65 -7.22 -10.90
N LEU A 255 6.09 -6.99 -12.09
CA LEU A 255 4.72 -7.41 -12.43
C LEU A 255 4.56 -8.94 -12.50
N PHE A 256 5.67 -9.67 -12.62
CA PHE A 256 5.70 -11.13 -12.79
C PHE A 256 6.32 -11.87 -11.59
N VAL A 257 6.70 -11.13 -10.56
CA VAL A 257 7.19 -11.72 -9.30
C VAL A 257 5.97 -12.17 -8.50
N THR A 258 5.91 -13.45 -8.17
CA THR A 258 4.89 -14.01 -7.27
C THR A 258 5.44 -14.06 -5.85
N LYS A 259 4.54 -14.08 -4.83
CA LYS A 259 4.95 -14.25 -3.44
C LYS A 259 5.81 -15.51 -3.24
N GLU A 260 5.53 -16.56 -4.00
CA GLU A 260 6.30 -17.82 -3.99
C GLU A 260 7.71 -17.64 -4.54
N THR A 261 7.88 -16.80 -5.56
CA THR A 261 9.21 -16.42 -6.09
C THR A 261 9.96 -15.51 -5.13
N GLU A 262 9.30 -14.57 -4.47
CA GLU A 262 9.91 -13.73 -3.42
C GLU A 262 10.35 -14.57 -2.23
N ASP A 263 9.51 -15.49 -1.74
CA ASP A 263 9.83 -16.42 -0.65
C ASP A 263 10.95 -17.40 -1.05
N ALA A 264 11.01 -17.84 -2.30
CA ALA A 264 12.07 -18.68 -2.83
C ALA A 264 13.40 -17.93 -2.90
N GLU A 265 13.41 -16.69 -3.41
CA GLU A 265 14.59 -15.82 -3.44
C GLU A 265 15.06 -15.44 -2.02
N TRP A 266 14.14 -15.19 -1.10
CA TRP A 266 14.45 -14.95 0.30
C TRP A 266 15.14 -16.15 0.94
N ARG A 267 14.63 -17.38 0.73
CA ARG A 267 15.24 -18.62 1.24
C ARG A 267 16.64 -18.85 0.67
N GLN A 268 16.88 -18.46 -0.59
CA GLN A 268 18.23 -18.55 -1.19
C GLN A 268 19.21 -17.50 -0.66
N ARG A 269 18.73 -16.31 -0.30
CA ARG A 269 19.56 -15.19 0.23
C ARG A 269 19.81 -15.27 1.73
N THR A 270 19.01 -15.99 2.50
CA THR A 270 19.19 -16.19 3.93
C THR A 270 19.90 -17.53 4.17
N PRO A 271 21.18 -17.53 4.65
CA PRO A 271 21.83 -18.77 5.07
C PRO A 271 20.98 -19.43 6.16
N ASP A 272 20.86 -20.75 6.06
CA ASP A 272 20.11 -21.57 7.01
C ASP A 272 20.55 -21.25 8.47
N ARG A 273 19.65 -20.62 9.23
CA ARG A 273 19.88 -20.32 10.66
C ARG A 273 20.15 -21.57 11.49
N GLY A 274 19.81 -22.74 10.99
CA GLY A 274 20.12 -24.04 11.61
C GLY A 274 21.62 -24.37 11.67
N SER A 275 22.43 -23.75 10.78
CA SER A 275 23.89 -23.92 10.83
C SER A 275 24.55 -23.06 11.90
N ILE A 276 23.96 -21.90 12.23
CA ILE A 276 24.50 -20.96 13.25
C ILE A 276 24.24 -21.49 14.67
N LEU A 277 23.11 -22.17 14.90
CA LEU A 277 22.81 -22.79 16.22
C LEU A 277 23.66 -24.00 16.50
N ARG A 278 24.05 -24.79 15.51
CA ARG A 278 24.94 -25.96 15.69
C ARG A 278 26.38 -25.60 16.00
N VAL A 279 26.84 -24.38 15.65
CA VAL A 279 28.19 -23.92 16.03
C VAL A 279 28.23 -23.40 17.47
N ALA A 280 27.10 -22.92 18.00
CA ALA A 280 27.01 -22.44 19.38
C ALA A 280 26.83 -23.58 20.42
N GLU A 281 26.40 -24.77 20.01
CA GLU A 281 26.28 -25.94 20.87
C GLU A 281 27.57 -26.81 20.93
N SER A 282 28.56 -26.50 20.09
CA SER A 282 29.84 -27.21 20.02
C SER A 282 31.04 -26.38 20.54
N ALA A 283 30.80 -25.22 21.15
CA ALA A 283 31.77 -24.38 21.85
C ALA A 283 31.42 -24.24 23.33
#